data_b4b5c2159d5381f9bf64b4694c362713
#
_entry.id   b4b5c2159d5381f9bf64b4694c362713
#
_cell.length_a   1.000
_cell.length_b   1.000
_cell.length_c   1.000
_cell.angle_alpha   90.00
_cell.angle_beta   90.00
_cell.angle_gamma   90.00
#
_symmetry.space_group_name_H-M   'P 1'
#
loop_
_entity.id
_entity.type
_entity.pdbx_description
1 polymer ?
#
loop_
_entity_poly.entity_id
_entity_poly.type
_entity_poly.pdbx_seq_one_letter_code
_entity_poly.pdbx_strand_id
1 'polypeptide(L)'
;MKKYVILCALTLASTLSMEAQRISFERNTINAGTTLWKRPVTVAFKYTNKDKDPLFVREVDAGCGCLKPEWRADALMKGDEGEIRITYDAQMLGHFDRYIDVYTNASEKPVRIRMKALVSNGEQNTIEELFPYSIDDILLSTNNVEFLDVNAGDSAKVEIEILNNSDNVYTPTLMHLPSYLTAEYKPEMIARGRRGKIELTLHSEELKDLGLNQTSIYLARFSGDKVGSHNELAVSAVLLPDLHFAEEFTRKPNFQISDTELNIGKLGKKTKLKGNVKISNKGRGVLKLSKIQAFNQAVTVSLKKTELQPGEEVQMNVVVDAKFLGLSKAQPRVLIITNDPQRPKAVVNVNFEK
;
A
#
# COMPACT_ATOMS: atom_id res chain seq x y z
N MET A 1 42.41 -13.94 64.09
CA MET A 1 42.51 -13.83 62.63
C MET A 1 41.44 -14.75 62.04
N LYS A 2 40.29 -14.22 61.65
CA LYS A 2 39.22 -14.99 61.03
C LYS A 2 39.07 -14.47 59.60
N LYS A 3 39.37 -15.31 58.61
CA LYS A 3 39.21 -15.03 57.18
C LYS A 3 37.72 -15.24 56.81
N TYR A 4 37.04 -14.21 56.38
CA TYR A 4 35.72 -14.31 55.76
C TYR A 4 35.91 -14.49 54.27
N VAL A 5 35.48 -15.63 53.73
CA VAL A 5 35.38 -15.93 52.31
C VAL A 5 33.99 -15.48 51.89
N ILE A 6 33.93 -14.43 51.07
CA ILE A 6 32.67 -13.95 50.45
C ILE A 6 32.53 -14.74 49.15
N LEU A 7 31.52 -15.63 49.13
CA LEU A 7 31.13 -16.39 47.96
C LEU A 7 30.17 -15.50 47.13
N CYS A 8 30.67 -14.86 46.07
CA CYS A 8 29.85 -14.18 45.06
C CYS A 8 29.19 -15.22 44.20
N ALA A 9 27.88 -15.48 44.40
CA ALA A 9 27.04 -16.24 43.48
C ALA A 9 26.71 -15.34 42.30
N LEU A 10 27.37 -15.56 41.15
CA LEU A 10 26.95 -15.00 39.86
C LEU A 10 25.70 -15.73 39.40
N THR A 11 24.55 -15.11 39.57
CA THR A 11 23.31 -15.54 38.89
C THR A 11 23.38 -15.08 37.43
N LEU A 12 23.71 -16.03 36.57
CA LEU A 12 23.62 -15.86 35.14
C LEU A 12 22.12 -15.82 34.74
N ALA A 13 21.57 -14.64 34.65
CA ALA A 13 20.24 -14.44 34.07
C ALA A 13 20.36 -14.66 32.56
N SER A 14 20.08 -15.90 32.13
CA SER A 14 19.86 -16.20 30.71
C SER A 14 18.58 -15.51 30.26
N THR A 15 18.73 -14.35 29.62
CA THR A 15 17.64 -13.74 28.86
C THR A 15 17.36 -14.63 27.66
N LEU A 16 16.36 -15.49 27.76
CA LEU A 16 15.77 -16.18 26.61
C LEU A 16 15.20 -15.09 25.70
N SER A 17 15.92 -14.80 24.64
CA SER A 17 15.39 -14.03 23.52
C SER A 17 14.27 -14.87 22.91
N MET A 18 13.01 -14.54 23.23
CA MET A 18 11.87 -15.05 22.47
C MET A 18 11.95 -14.46 21.07
N GLU A 19 12.58 -15.17 20.15
CA GLU A 19 12.42 -14.88 18.75
C GLU A 19 10.93 -15.02 18.41
N ALA A 20 10.30 -13.94 17.95
CA ALA A 20 8.90 -13.99 17.58
C ALA A 20 8.78 -14.89 16.33
N GLN A 21 8.07 -15.99 16.51
CA GLN A 21 7.75 -16.95 15.46
C GLN A 21 7.14 -16.22 14.24
N ARG A 22 7.56 -16.56 13.02
CA ARG A 22 7.18 -15.80 11.82
C ARG A 22 6.27 -16.61 10.90
N ILE A 23 5.03 -16.15 10.78
CA ILE A 23 4.17 -16.53 9.69
C ILE A 23 4.52 -15.70 8.44
N SER A 24 4.70 -16.35 7.29
CA SER A 24 5.00 -15.69 6.02
C SER A 24 3.91 -16.02 5.01
N PHE A 25 3.12 -15.00 4.63
CA PHE A 25 2.13 -15.13 3.56
C PHE A 25 2.79 -14.94 2.19
N GLU A 26 2.40 -15.77 1.19
CA GLU A 26 2.81 -15.55 -0.21
C GLU A 26 2.30 -14.19 -0.72
N ARG A 27 1.07 -13.84 -0.33
CA ARG A 27 0.43 -12.56 -0.66
C ARG A 27 -0.40 -12.10 0.52
N ASN A 28 -0.15 -10.88 0.96
CA ASN A 28 -0.93 -10.24 2.02
C ASN A 28 -2.22 -9.57 1.48
N THR A 29 -2.32 -9.38 0.16
CA THR A 29 -3.49 -8.82 -0.51
C THR A 29 -3.89 -9.72 -1.68
N ILE A 30 -5.17 -10.09 -1.73
CA ILE A 30 -5.75 -10.82 -2.85
C ILE A 30 -6.94 -10.03 -3.38
N ASN A 31 -6.94 -9.81 -4.70
CA ASN A 31 -8.09 -9.32 -5.43
C ASN A 31 -8.84 -10.51 -6.03
N ALA A 32 -10.05 -10.75 -5.56
CA ALA A 32 -10.92 -11.84 -6.05
C ALA A 32 -11.55 -11.54 -7.43
N GLY A 33 -11.26 -10.35 -8.01
CA GLY A 33 -11.86 -9.92 -9.27
C GLY A 33 -13.32 -9.52 -9.12
N THR A 34 -14.07 -9.65 -10.22
CA THR A 34 -15.50 -9.35 -10.26
C THR A 34 -16.31 -10.61 -9.95
N THR A 35 -17.24 -10.52 -9.01
CA THR A 35 -18.25 -11.54 -8.72
C THR A 35 -19.66 -10.98 -8.89
N LEU A 36 -20.62 -11.87 -9.09
CA LEU A 36 -22.02 -11.46 -9.18
C LEU A 36 -22.62 -11.25 -7.79
N TRP A 37 -23.57 -10.33 -7.71
CA TRP A 37 -24.36 -10.09 -6.50
C TRP A 37 -24.98 -11.39 -5.97
N LYS A 38 -24.85 -11.63 -4.68
CA LYS A 38 -25.24 -12.86 -3.99
C LYS A 38 -24.56 -14.13 -4.48
N ARG A 39 -23.48 -14.02 -5.25
CA ARG A 39 -22.59 -15.15 -5.57
C ARG A 39 -21.33 -15.08 -4.72
N PRO A 40 -21.22 -15.90 -3.68
CA PRO A 40 -20.03 -15.90 -2.83
C PRO A 40 -18.77 -16.19 -3.63
N VAL A 41 -17.67 -15.54 -3.26
CA VAL A 41 -16.35 -15.77 -3.84
C VAL A 41 -15.36 -16.11 -2.73
N THR A 42 -14.56 -17.15 -2.97
CA THR A 42 -13.55 -17.63 -2.01
C THR A 42 -12.16 -17.37 -2.55
N VAL A 43 -11.28 -16.84 -1.70
CA VAL A 43 -9.85 -16.72 -1.96
C VAL A 43 -9.05 -17.49 -0.91
N ALA A 44 -7.85 -17.96 -1.27
CA ALA A 44 -6.97 -18.71 -0.41
C ALA A 44 -5.68 -17.93 -0.15
N PHE A 45 -5.43 -17.60 1.10
CA PHE A 45 -4.19 -17.01 1.56
C PHE A 45 -3.25 -18.11 2.02
N LYS A 46 -2.25 -18.42 1.20
CA LYS A 46 -1.24 -19.40 1.54
C LYS A 46 -0.17 -18.78 2.43
N TYR A 47 0.28 -19.54 3.42
CA TYR A 47 1.32 -19.12 4.33
C TYR A 47 2.25 -20.27 4.68
N THR A 48 3.46 -19.94 5.11
CA THR A 48 4.51 -20.91 5.47
C THR A 48 5.01 -20.60 6.88
N ASN A 49 5.27 -21.63 7.66
CA ASN A 49 6.01 -21.50 8.91
C ASN A 49 7.51 -21.37 8.60
N LYS A 50 8.09 -20.18 8.82
CA LYS A 50 9.53 -19.91 8.63
C LYS A 50 10.35 -20.16 9.88
N ASP A 51 9.71 -20.43 11.01
CA ASP A 51 10.38 -20.64 12.30
C ASP A 51 10.60 -22.12 12.63
N LYS A 52 11.42 -22.37 13.65
CA LYS A 52 11.71 -23.71 14.17
C LYS A 52 10.57 -24.29 15.00
N ASP A 53 9.82 -23.41 15.68
CA ASP A 53 8.73 -23.79 16.54
C ASP A 53 7.43 -24.04 15.77
N PRO A 54 6.58 -24.97 16.21
CA PRO A 54 5.31 -25.24 15.56
C PRO A 54 4.42 -23.99 15.53
N LEU A 55 3.88 -23.66 14.35
CA LEU A 55 2.99 -22.52 14.12
C LEU A 55 1.55 -23.00 13.95
N PHE A 56 0.60 -22.38 14.64
CA PHE A 56 -0.83 -22.56 14.36
C PHE A 56 -1.59 -21.24 14.43
N VAL A 57 -2.63 -21.16 13.61
CA VAL A 57 -3.57 -20.05 13.60
C VAL A 57 -4.60 -20.26 14.69
N ARG A 58 -4.68 -19.34 15.65
CA ARG A 58 -5.62 -19.37 16.77
C ARG A 58 -6.99 -18.85 16.39
N GLU A 59 -6.99 -17.73 15.65
CA GLU A 59 -8.20 -16.99 15.30
C GLU A 59 -7.98 -16.19 14.02
N VAL A 60 -9.05 -16.02 13.24
CA VAL A 60 -9.08 -15.13 12.08
C VAL A 60 -10.28 -14.21 12.25
N ASP A 61 -10.00 -12.94 12.59
CA ASP A 61 -11.02 -11.91 12.71
C ASP A 61 -11.21 -11.19 11.38
N ALA A 62 -12.36 -11.42 10.79
CA ALA A 62 -12.74 -10.82 9.51
C ALA A 62 -13.41 -9.44 9.65
N GLY A 63 -13.72 -8.98 10.87
CA GLY A 63 -14.27 -7.66 11.14
C GLY A 63 -15.71 -7.43 10.65
N CYS A 64 -16.33 -8.40 9.95
CA CYS A 64 -17.74 -8.33 9.51
C CYS A 64 -18.33 -9.74 9.33
N GLY A 65 -19.65 -9.85 9.47
CA GLY A 65 -20.37 -11.09 9.16
C GLY A 65 -20.44 -11.43 7.66
N CYS A 66 -19.96 -10.54 6.79
CA CYS A 66 -19.93 -10.70 5.35
C CYS A 66 -18.76 -11.60 4.85
N LEU A 67 -17.77 -11.86 5.71
CA LEU A 67 -16.64 -12.75 5.46
C LEU A 67 -16.75 -13.99 6.34
N LYS A 68 -16.49 -15.14 5.74
CA LYS A 68 -16.41 -16.44 6.44
C LYS A 68 -15.01 -16.99 6.29
N PRO A 69 -14.17 -16.91 7.34
CA PRO A 69 -12.85 -17.52 7.35
C PRO A 69 -12.95 -19.02 7.65
N GLU A 70 -12.13 -19.81 6.94
CA GLU A 70 -11.93 -21.25 7.16
C GLU A 70 -10.43 -21.52 7.16
N TRP A 71 -9.95 -22.22 8.18
CA TRP A 71 -8.54 -22.61 8.29
C TRP A 71 -8.39 -23.90 9.09
N ARG A 72 -7.22 -24.51 8.98
CA ARG A 72 -6.87 -25.67 9.78
C ARG A 72 -6.17 -25.20 11.05
N ALA A 73 -6.57 -25.75 12.19
CA ALA A 73 -5.97 -25.45 13.48
C ALA A 73 -4.71 -26.30 13.77
N ASP A 74 -4.33 -27.19 12.85
CA ASP A 74 -3.17 -28.05 13.01
C ASP A 74 -1.88 -27.24 13.05
N ALA A 75 -0.94 -27.67 13.90
CA ALA A 75 0.37 -27.05 13.97
C ALA A 75 1.23 -27.40 12.74
N LEU A 76 1.77 -26.37 12.10
CA LEU A 76 2.70 -26.49 10.98
C LEU A 76 4.13 -26.51 11.50
N MET A 77 4.92 -27.47 11.07
CA MET A 77 6.35 -27.54 11.33
C MET A 77 7.10 -26.57 10.42
N LYS A 78 8.38 -26.35 10.68
CA LYS A 78 9.21 -25.47 9.86
C LYS A 78 9.20 -25.87 8.39
N GLY A 79 8.82 -24.95 7.52
CA GLY A 79 8.74 -25.14 6.07
C GLY A 79 7.40 -25.67 5.58
N ASP A 80 6.50 -26.10 6.48
CA ASP A 80 5.18 -26.55 6.11
C ASP A 80 4.32 -25.37 5.64
N GLU A 81 3.40 -25.66 4.73
CA GLU A 81 2.48 -24.70 4.16
C GLU A 81 1.07 -24.88 4.73
N GLY A 82 0.42 -23.76 5.01
CA GLY A 82 -0.98 -23.69 5.40
C GLY A 82 -1.77 -22.76 4.48
N GLU A 83 -3.08 -22.79 4.66
CA GLU A 83 -3.98 -21.98 3.85
C GLU A 83 -5.13 -21.46 4.74
N ILE A 84 -5.46 -20.16 4.59
CA ILE A 84 -6.66 -19.57 5.14
C ILE A 84 -7.58 -19.23 3.97
N ARG A 85 -8.74 -19.84 3.93
CA ARG A 85 -9.78 -19.56 2.94
C ARG A 85 -10.72 -18.50 3.49
N ILE A 86 -10.97 -17.47 2.69
CA ILE A 86 -11.91 -16.41 3.04
C ILE A 86 -12.99 -16.38 1.98
N THR A 87 -14.22 -16.63 2.40
CA THR A 87 -15.39 -16.54 1.54
C THR A 87 -16.14 -15.25 1.82
N TYR A 88 -16.27 -14.41 0.80
CA TYR A 88 -17.10 -13.21 0.82
C TYR A 88 -18.49 -13.52 0.25
N ASP A 89 -19.54 -13.12 0.94
CA ASP A 89 -20.94 -13.43 0.59
C ASP A 89 -21.51 -12.62 -0.57
N ALA A 90 -20.78 -11.58 -1.03
CA ALA A 90 -21.11 -10.70 -2.16
C ALA A 90 -22.53 -10.07 -2.06
N GLN A 91 -22.99 -9.75 -0.86
CA GLN A 91 -24.32 -9.18 -0.66
C GLN A 91 -24.43 -7.67 -0.90
N MET A 92 -23.30 -6.98 -0.98
CA MET A 92 -23.24 -5.54 -1.26
C MET A 92 -22.67 -5.29 -2.64
N LEU A 93 -23.39 -4.54 -3.49
CA LEU A 93 -22.90 -4.09 -4.80
C LEU A 93 -21.74 -3.10 -4.67
N GLY A 94 -20.84 -3.11 -5.66
CA GLY A 94 -19.71 -2.19 -5.73
C GLY A 94 -18.42 -2.78 -5.19
N HIS A 95 -17.48 -1.89 -4.88
CA HIS A 95 -16.14 -2.26 -4.42
C HIS A 95 -16.17 -2.79 -2.99
N PHE A 96 -15.61 -3.97 -2.83
CA PHE A 96 -15.35 -4.59 -1.54
C PHE A 96 -13.84 -4.52 -1.26
N ASP A 97 -13.48 -4.02 -0.07
CA ASP A 97 -12.09 -3.87 0.36
C ASP A 97 -12.03 -3.97 1.88
N ARG A 98 -11.49 -5.08 2.41
CA ARG A 98 -11.45 -5.35 3.85
C ARG A 98 -10.14 -5.96 4.29
N TYR A 99 -9.74 -5.56 5.49
CA TYR A 99 -8.64 -6.17 6.22
C TYR A 99 -9.18 -7.30 7.10
N ILE A 100 -8.36 -8.33 7.27
CA ILE A 100 -8.63 -9.50 8.08
C ILE A 100 -7.42 -9.69 8.99
N ASP A 101 -7.64 -9.80 10.29
CA ASP A 101 -6.60 -9.96 11.28
C ASP A 101 -6.42 -11.44 11.64
N VAL A 102 -5.22 -11.98 11.42
CA VAL A 102 -4.86 -13.39 11.67
C VAL A 102 -4.02 -13.47 12.93
N TYR A 103 -4.55 -14.11 13.96
CA TYR A 103 -3.89 -14.36 15.24
C TYR A 103 -3.25 -15.74 15.25
N THR A 104 -2.00 -15.81 15.67
CA THR A 104 -1.23 -17.06 15.76
C THR A 104 -0.69 -17.27 17.17
N ASN A 105 -0.11 -18.41 17.43
CA ASN A 105 0.65 -18.65 18.67
C ASN A 105 1.99 -17.90 18.69
N ALA A 106 2.42 -17.37 17.57
CA ALA A 106 3.74 -16.77 17.38
C ALA A 106 3.83 -15.32 17.86
N SER A 107 2.69 -14.61 17.96
CA SER A 107 2.65 -13.21 18.36
C SER A 107 1.30 -12.87 18.98
N GLU A 108 1.31 -11.95 19.94
CA GLU A 108 0.07 -11.35 20.47
C GLU A 108 -0.59 -10.40 19.47
N LYS A 109 0.21 -9.84 18.52
CA LYS A 109 -0.30 -8.96 17.48
C LYS A 109 -0.70 -9.77 16.25
N PRO A 110 -1.85 -9.46 15.64
CA PRO A 110 -2.28 -10.15 14.43
C PRO A 110 -1.40 -9.78 13.23
N VAL A 111 -1.32 -10.71 12.29
CA VAL A 111 -0.85 -10.41 10.95
C VAL A 111 -2.04 -10.03 10.09
N ARG A 112 -1.97 -8.89 9.42
CA ARG A 112 -3.08 -8.35 8.63
C ARG A 112 -2.98 -8.76 7.18
N ILE A 113 -4.04 -9.38 6.66
CA ILE A 113 -4.23 -9.69 5.24
C ILE A 113 -5.40 -8.88 4.70
N ARG A 114 -5.52 -8.75 3.39
CA ARG A 114 -6.52 -7.90 2.73
C ARG A 114 -7.18 -8.61 1.56
N MET A 115 -8.51 -8.56 1.52
CA MET A 115 -9.30 -9.07 0.40
C MET A 115 -10.01 -7.92 -0.31
N LYS A 116 -9.91 -7.91 -1.65
CA LYS A 116 -10.63 -6.99 -2.52
C LYS A 116 -11.51 -7.77 -3.49
N ALA A 117 -12.65 -7.19 -3.86
CA ALA A 117 -13.54 -7.71 -4.90
C ALA A 117 -14.36 -6.57 -5.50
N LEU A 118 -14.92 -6.80 -6.67
CA LEU A 118 -15.99 -5.98 -7.25
C LEU A 118 -17.25 -6.83 -7.36
N VAL A 119 -18.34 -6.39 -6.76
CA VAL A 119 -19.65 -7.08 -6.86
C VAL A 119 -20.52 -6.37 -7.87
N SER A 120 -20.91 -7.09 -8.92
CA SER A 120 -21.79 -6.63 -10.01
C SER A 120 -23.17 -7.30 -9.89
N ASN A 121 -24.23 -6.63 -10.36
CA ASN A 121 -25.59 -7.17 -10.39
C ASN A 121 -25.84 -8.19 -11.51
N GLY A 122 -24.78 -8.46 -12.33
CA GLY A 122 -24.91 -9.39 -13.47
C GLY A 122 -25.48 -8.77 -14.73
N GLU A 123 -25.91 -7.53 -14.70
CA GLU A 123 -26.06 -6.73 -15.90
C GLU A 123 -24.65 -6.61 -16.50
N GLN A 124 -24.51 -6.92 -17.77
CA GLN A 124 -23.24 -6.71 -18.47
C GLN A 124 -22.88 -5.25 -18.22
N ASN A 125 -21.73 -4.99 -17.58
CA ASN A 125 -21.26 -3.63 -17.43
C ASN A 125 -21.40 -2.95 -18.78
N THR A 126 -22.12 -1.85 -18.84
CA THR A 126 -22.22 -1.10 -20.08
C THR A 126 -20.83 -0.71 -20.56
N ILE A 127 -20.69 -0.42 -21.85
CA ILE A 127 -19.39 0.04 -22.37
C ILE A 127 -18.91 1.25 -21.55
N GLU A 128 -19.82 2.12 -21.16
CA GLU A 128 -19.55 3.31 -20.35
C GLU A 128 -19.03 2.99 -18.94
N GLU A 129 -19.50 1.90 -18.34
CA GLU A 129 -19.02 1.46 -17.02
C GLU A 129 -17.64 0.80 -17.08
N LEU A 130 -17.38 0.02 -18.13
CA LEU A 130 -16.09 -0.62 -18.34
C LEU A 130 -15.01 0.36 -18.83
N PHE A 131 -15.42 1.33 -19.63
CA PHE A 131 -14.57 2.32 -20.27
C PHE A 131 -15.10 3.74 -20.00
N PRO A 132 -14.99 4.22 -18.75
CA PRO A 132 -15.55 5.52 -18.34
C PRO A 132 -14.79 6.72 -18.89
N TYR A 133 -13.65 6.50 -19.54
CA TYR A 133 -12.81 7.56 -20.10
C TYR A 133 -12.70 7.41 -21.60
N SER A 134 -12.64 8.52 -22.31
CA SER A 134 -12.44 8.53 -23.77
C SER A 134 -11.37 9.53 -24.17
N ILE A 135 -10.61 9.15 -25.17
CA ILE A 135 -9.71 10.01 -25.92
C ILE A 135 -10.19 9.94 -27.36
N ASP A 136 -11.03 10.88 -27.77
CA ASP A 136 -11.85 10.82 -28.97
C ASP A 136 -12.64 9.48 -29.01
N ASP A 137 -12.45 8.67 -30.07
CA ASP A 137 -13.11 7.38 -30.24
C ASP A 137 -12.38 6.21 -29.55
N ILE A 138 -11.32 6.47 -28.83
CA ILE A 138 -10.60 5.45 -28.06
C ILE A 138 -11.08 5.48 -26.62
N LEU A 139 -11.71 4.39 -26.19
CA LEU A 139 -12.27 4.28 -24.85
C LEU A 139 -11.29 3.54 -23.92
N LEU A 140 -11.17 3.99 -22.67
CA LEU A 140 -10.19 3.51 -21.71
C LEU A 140 -10.87 3.11 -20.39
N SER A 141 -10.37 2.05 -19.76
CA SER A 141 -10.80 1.63 -18.43
C SER A 141 -10.37 2.62 -17.35
N THR A 142 -9.29 3.37 -17.56
CA THR A 142 -8.79 4.40 -16.64
C THR A 142 -7.94 5.43 -17.36
N ASN A 143 -7.95 6.66 -16.86
CA ASN A 143 -7.00 7.72 -17.22
C ASN A 143 -6.05 8.05 -16.06
N ASN A 144 -6.14 7.30 -14.96
CA ASN A 144 -5.28 7.42 -13.78
C ASN A 144 -4.64 6.08 -13.48
N VAL A 145 -3.37 5.96 -13.82
CA VAL A 145 -2.56 4.75 -13.64
C VAL A 145 -1.89 4.83 -12.28
N GLU A 146 -2.35 4.03 -11.35
CA GLU A 146 -1.82 3.99 -10.01
C GLU A 146 -1.10 2.67 -9.76
N PHE A 147 0.23 2.71 -9.72
CA PHE A 147 1.01 1.60 -9.21
C PHE A 147 0.86 1.51 -7.70
N LEU A 148 0.73 0.29 -7.18
CA LEU A 148 0.78 0.06 -5.74
C LEU A 148 2.15 0.46 -5.18
N ASP A 149 2.30 0.43 -3.86
CA ASP A 149 3.59 0.64 -3.21
C ASP A 149 4.62 -0.33 -3.77
N VAL A 150 5.75 0.20 -4.22
CA VAL A 150 6.84 -0.54 -4.87
C VAL A 150 8.10 -0.36 -4.06
N ASN A 151 8.79 -1.44 -3.68
CA ASN A 151 10.10 -1.32 -3.05
C ASN A 151 11.15 -0.96 -4.09
N ALA A 152 12.16 -0.23 -3.68
CA ALA A 152 13.31 0.04 -4.55
C ALA A 152 13.97 -1.28 -4.96
N GLY A 153 14.21 -1.45 -6.26
CA GLY A 153 14.72 -2.69 -6.87
C GLY A 153 13.64 -3.63 -7.41
N ASP A 154 12.34 -3.39 -7.10
CA ASP A 154 11.24 -4.20 -7.63
C ASP A 154 10.66 -3.60 -8.92
N SER A 155 9.96 -4.45 -9.69
CA SER A 155 9.11 -4.02 -10.81
C SER A 155 7.64 -4.21 -10.47
N ALA A 156 6.80 -3.30 -10.96
CA ALA A 156 5.34 -3.39 -10.81
C ALA A 156 4.66 -3.23 -12.15
N LYS A 157 3.48 -3.87 -12.32
CA LYS A 157 2.72 -3.83 -13.56
C LYS A 157 1.30 -3.34 -13.33
N VAL A 158 0.81 -2.55 -14.27
CA VAL A 158 -0.59 -2.08 -14.34
C VAL A 158 -1.09 -2.23 -15.77
N GLU A 159 -2.32 -2.69 -15.93
CA GLU A 159 -2.98 -2.82 -17.24
C GLU A 159 -4.02 -1.71 -17.42
N ILE A 160 -4.06 -1.13 -18.62
CA ILE A 160 -5.11 -0.23 -19.10
C ILE A 160 -5.84 -0.95 -20.21
N GLU A 161 -7.12 -1.24 -20.02
CA GLU A 161 -7.94 -1.79 -21.09
C GLU A 161 -8.36 -0.68 -22.07
N ILE A 162 -8.36 -1.02 -23.34
CA ILE A 162 -8.73 -0.13 -24.45
C ILE A 162 -9.84 -0.78 -25.25
N LEU A 163 -10.83 0.01 -25.67
CA LEU A 163 -11.78 -0.34 -26.71
C LEU A 163 -11.61 0.66 -27.89
N ASN A 164 -11.29 0.13 -29.05
CA ASN A 164 -11.27 0.93 -30.28
C ASN A 164 -12.70 1.08 -30.83
N ASN A 165 -13.31 2.22 -30.56
CA ASN A 165 -14.65 2.58 -31.08
C ASN A 165 -14.58 3.40 -32.39
N SER A 166 -13.36 3.61 -32.93
CA SER A 166 -13.18 4.32 -34.20
C SER A 166 -13.52 3.44 -35.42
N ASP A 167 -13.64 4.06 -36.59
CA ASP A 167 -13.89 3.36 -37.83
C ASP A 167 -12.67 2.65 -38.43
N ASN A 168 -11.48 2.90 -37.89
CA ASN A 168 -10.21 2.41 -38.41
C ASN A 168 -9.51 1.47 -37.42
N VAL A 169 -8.51 0.73 -37.90
CA VAL A 169 -7.58 0.01 -37.03
C VAL A 169 -6.76 1.02 -36.26
N TYR A 170 -6.66 0.80 -34.94
CA TYR A 170 -5.92 1.65 -34.02
C TYR A 170 -4.64 0.98 -33.56
N THR A 171 -3.52 1.70 -33.59
CA THR A 171 -2.23 1.27 -33.05
C THR A 171 -1.93 2.12 -31.83
N PRO A 172 -2.11 1.60 -30.61
CA PRO A 172 -1.83 2.35 -29.39
C PRO A 172 -0.36 2.79 -29.36
N THR A 173 -0.12 4.05 -28.99
CA THR A 173 1.22 4.59 -28.84
C THR A 173 1.24 5.55 -27.65
N LEU A 174 2.08 5.27 -26.68
CA LEU A 174 2.31 6.18 -25.56
C LEU A 174 3.43 7.16 -25.88
N MET A 175 3.20 8.43 -25.58
CA MET A 175 4.15 9.52 -25.73
C MET A 175 4.63 10.00 -24.38
N HIS A 176 5.85 10.55 -24.33
CA HIS A 176 6.50 11.06 -23.11
C HIS A 176 6.63 10.00 -22.01
N LEU A 177 6.85 8.76 -22.39
CA LEU A 177 7.10 7.66 -21.48
C LEU A 177 8.47 7.87 -20.79
N PRO A 178 8.54 8.07 -19.46
CA PRO A 178 9.82 8.23 -18.78
C PRO A 178 10.61 6.92 -18.76
N SER A 179 11.92 6.99 -18.55
CA SER A 179 12.82 5.80 -18.60
C SER A 179 12.42 4.69 -17.65
N TYR A 180 11.84 5.03 -16.50
CA TYR A 180 11.38 4.06 -15.51
C TYR A 180 10.06 3.35 -15.86
N LEU A 181 9.45 3.66 -17.01
CA LEU A 181 8.25 2.98 -17.50
C LEU A 181 8.51 2.34 -18.84
N THR A 182 8.06 1.10 -19.00
CA THR A 182 7.97 0.42 -20.31
C THR A 182 6.51 0.03 -20.58
N ALA A 183 6.15 -0.07 -21.85
CA ALA A 183 4.79 -0.39 -22.28
C ALA A 183 4.79 -1.55 -23.29
N GLU A 184 3.87 -2.49 -23.09
CA GLU A 184 3.55 -3.53 -24.05
C GLU A 184 2.09 -3.38 -24.50
N TYR A 185 1.82 -3.59 -25.80
CA TYR A 185 0.49 -3.45 -26.39
C TYR A 185 -0.03 -4.83 -26.83
N LYS A 186 -1.22 -5.21 -26.39
CA LYS A 186 -1.80 -6.55 -26.64
C LYS A 186 -3.26 -6.44 -27.09
N PRO A 187 -3.56 -6.62 -28.38
CA PRO A 187 -2.63 -6.77 -29.49
C PRO A 187 -1.97 -5.45 -29.88
N GLU A 188 -0.93 -5.47 -30.71
CA GLU A 188 -0.25 -4.27 -31.21
C GLU A 188 -1.18 -3.37 -32.04
N MET A 189 -2.13 -3.99 -32.77
CA MET A 189 -3.16 -3.29 -33.55
C MET A 189 -4.54 -3.75 -33.12
N ILE A 190 -5.39 -2.81 -32.77
CA ILE A 190 -6.75 -3.07 -32.30
C ILE A 190 -7.72 -2.75 -33.43
N ALA A 191 -8.39 -3.77 -33.98
CA ALA A 191 -9.40 -3.60 -35.02
C ALA A 191 -10.61 -2.82 -34.47
N ARG A 192 -11.40 -2.22 -35.36
CA ARG A 192 -12.67 -1.55 -35.06
C ARG A 192 -13.55 -2.43 -34.16
N GLY A 193 -14.10 -1.85 -33.10
CA GLY A 193 -14.98 -2.51 -32.14
C GLY A 193 -14.32 -3.60 -31.29
N ARG A 194 -12.98 -3.72 -31.33
CA ARG A 194 -12.24 -4.72 -30.57
C ARG A 194 -11.54 -4.09 -29.37
N ARG A 195 -11.30 -4.95 -28.39
CA ARG A 195 -10.57 -4.57 -27.15
C ARG A 195 -9.10 -4.95 -27.27
N GLY A 196 -8.28 -4.18 -26.60
CA GLY A 196 -6.89 -4.47 -26.36
C GLY A 196 -6.49 -3.99 -24.97
N LYS A 197 -5.21 -4.09 -24.64
CA LYS A 197 -4.66 -3.58 -23.39
C LYS A 197 -3.26 -3.02 -23.60
N ILE A 198 -2.94 -2.03 -22.78
CA ILE A 198 -1.57 -1.55 -22.55
C ILE A 198 -1.13 -2.09 -21.19
N GLU A 199 -0.08 -2.87 -21.17
CA GLU A 199 0.60 -3.29 -19.94
C GLU A 199 1.76 -2.34 -19.69
N LEU A 200 1.66 -1.54 -18.63
CA LEU A 200 2.73 -0.66 -18.16
C LEU A 200 3.54 -1.36 -17.08
N THR A 201 4.85 -1.42 -17.25
CA THR A 201 5.78 -1.92 -16.26
C THR A 201 6.61 -0.76 -15.70
N LEU A 202 6.60 -0.62 -14.38
CA LEU A 202 7.45 0.32 -13.65
C LEU A 202 8.71 -0.39 -13.18
N HIS A 203 9.86 0.20 -13.47
CA HIS A 203 11.20 -0.22 -13.06
C HIS A 203 11.66 0.70 -11.95
N SER A 204 11.51 0.25 -10.69
CA SER A 204 11.73 1.14 -9.53
C SER A 204 13.18 1.53 -9.32
N GLU A 205 14.13 0.78 -9.88
CA GLU A 205 15.56 1.11 -9.88
C GLU A 205 15.90 2.41 -10.63
N GLU A 206 15.03 2.81 -11.56
CA GLU A 206 15.15 4.06 -12.31
C GLU A 206 14.50 5.26 -11.57
N LEU A 207 13.72 5.02 -10.51
CA LEU A 207 13.15 6.08 -9.68
C LEU A 207 14.19 6.58 -8.67
N LYS A 208 14.34 7.91 -8.57
CA LYS A 208 15.36 8.54 -7.72
C LYS A 208 14.84 8.92 -6.34
N ASP A 209 13.55 9.21 -6.23
CA ASP A 209 12.97 9.78 -5.02
C ASP A 209 12.02 8.81 -4.34
N LEU A 210 12.27 8.55 -3.05
CA LEU A 210 11.33 7.83 -2.19
C LEU A 210 10.03 8.63 -2.01
N GLY A 211 8.94 7.90 -1.77
CA GLY A 211 7.61 8.47 -1.59
C GLY A 211 6.83 8.54 -2.89
N LEU A 212 5.89 9.48 -2.99
CA LEU A 212 5.01 9.63 -4.14
C LEU A 212 5.77 10.24 -5.32
N ASN A 213 5.84 9.48 -6.40
CA ASN A 213 6.29 9.90 -7.71
C ASN A 213 5.08 10.03 -8.63
N GLN A 214 4.98 11.13 -9.35
CA GLN A 214 3.88 11.41 -10.28
C GLN A 214 4.42 11.93 -11.59
N THR A 215 3.79 11.50 -12.68
CA THR A 215 4.09 11.99 -14.04
C THR A 215 2.84 11.92 -14.89
N SER A 216 2.89 12.55 -16.06
CA SER A 216 1.88 12.42 -17.10
C SER A 216 2.51 11.73 -18.32
N ILE A 217 1.82 10.76 -18.85
CA ILE A 217 2.08 10.14 -20.16
C ILE A 217 0.88 10.43 -21.05
N TYR A 218 1.01 10.25 -22.36
CA TYR A 218 -0.04 10.64 -23.28
C TYR A 218 -0.29 9.53 -24.28
N LEU A 219 -1.57 9.23 -24.52
CA LEU A 219 -1.96 8.24 -25.52
C LEU A 219 -2.22 8.94 -26.85
N ALA A 220 -1.45 8.61 -27.90
CA ALA A 220 -1.65 9.16 -29.21
C ALA A 220 -2.94 8.62 -29.84
N ARG A 221 -3.77 9.49 -30.39
CA ARG A 221 -4.99 9.15 -31.14
C ARG A 221 -4.67 8.63 -32.53
N PHE A 222 -3.60 9.16 -33.10
CA PHE A 222 -3.08 8.82 -34.43
C PHE A 222 -1.58 9.11 -34.52
N SER A 223 -0.94 8.63 -35.56
CA SER A 223 0.50 8.90 -35.77
C SER A 223 0.76 10.39 -35.98
N GLY A 224 1.67 10.97 -35.15
CA GLY A 224 1.99 12.39 -35.16
C GLY A 224 1.07 13.26 -34.31
N ASP A 225 0.27 12.67 -33.44
CA ASP A 225 -0.57 13.41 -32.48
C ASP A 225 0.29 14.25 -31.50
N LYS A 226 -0.32 15.31 -30.97
CA LYS A 226 0.33 16.21 -30.00
C LYS A 226 -0.15 15.94 -28.59
N VAL A 227 0.74 16.11 -27.63
CA VAL A 227 0.42 15.99 -26.20
C VAL A 227 -0.45 17.16 -25.74
N GLY A 228 -1.40 16.86 -24.87
CA GLY A 228 -2.31 17.85 -24.28
C GLY A 228 -3.22 17.22 -23.24
N SER A 229 -3.99 18.02 -22.54
CA SER A 229 -4.92 17.54 -21.51
C SER A 229 -6.02 16.61 -22.03
N HIS A 230 -6.25 16.58 -23.36
CA HIS A 230 -7.24 15.74 -24.01
C HIS A 230 -6.80 14.28 -24.17
N ASN A 231 -5.49 13.99 -24.09
CA ASN A 231 -4.94 12.66 -24.24
C ASN A 231 -3.96 12.29 -23.11
N GLU A 232 -4.05 13.00 -21.99
CA GLU A 232 -3.22 12.81 -20.80
C GLU A 232 -3.70 11.61 -19.97
N LEU A 233 -2.75 10.79 -19.55
CA LEU A 233 -2.91 9.74 -18.53
C LEU A 233 -2.02 10.10 -17.36
N ALA A 234 -2.63 10.30 -16.19
CA ALA A 234 -1.88 10.53 -14.96
C ALA A 234 -1.28 9.21 -14.47
N VAL A 235 -0.01 9.24 -14.08
CA VAL A 235 0.68 8.06 -13.53
C VAL A 235 1.22 8.40 -12.15
N SER A 236 1.00 7.50 -11.19
CA SER A 236 1.51 7.65 -9.83
C SER A 236 2.04 6.34 -9.27
N ALA A 237 3.08 6.42 -8.45
CA ALA A 237 3.66 5.30 -7.71
C ALA A 237 4.23 5.81 -6.37
N VAL A 238 4.17 4.99 -5.33
CA VAL A 238 4.87 5.26 -4.07
C VAL A 238 6.08 4.36 -3.98
N LEU A 239 7.28 4.96 -4.08
CA LEU A 239 8.53 4.24 -3.92
C LEU A 239 8.87 4.09 -2.43
N LEU A 240 9.03 2.86 -1.99
CA LEU A 240 9.50 2.48 -0.67
C LEU A 240 11.01 2.19 -0.71
N PRO A 241 11.72 2.24 0.44
CA PRO A 241 13.11 1.82 0.51
C PRO A 241 13.30 0.37 0.07
N ASP A 242 14.52 0.03 -0.36
CA ASP A 242 14.93 -1.35 -0.49
C ASP A 242 15.02 -1.99 0.90
N LEU A 243 14.12 -2.94 1.15
CA LEU A 243 14.01 -3.66 2.41
C LEU A 243 14.26 -5.17 2.25
N HIS A 244 14.76 -5.62 1.10
CA HIS A 244 15.01 -7.04 0.81
C HIS A 244 15.97 -7.69 1.82
N PHE A 245 16.96 -6.94 2.30
CA PHE A 245 17.94 -7.39 3.29
C PHE A 245 17.55 -7.05 4.73
N ALA A 246 16.38 -6.48 4.96
CA ALA A 246 15.98 -6.02 6.30
C ALA A 246 15.80 -7.17 7.30
N GLU A 247 15.62 -8.40 6.82
CA GLU A 247 15.57 -9.58 7.68
C GLU A 247 16.92 -9.95 8.30
N GLU A 248 18.03 -9.56 7.68
CA GLU A 248 19.39 -9.80 8.16
C GLU A 248 19.80 -8.83 9.27
N PHE A 249 19.06 -7.74 9.49
CA PHE A 249 19.39 -6.76 10.52
C PHE A 249 19.17 -7.34 11.92
N THR A 250 20.23 -7.47 12.68
CA THR A 250 20.21 -7.88 14.09
C THR A 250 19.52 -6.85 14.99
N ARG A 251 19.46 -5.58 14.58
CA ARG A 251 18.82 -4.48 15.28
C ARG A 251 17.86 -3.76 14.33
N LYS A 252 16.57 -4.02 14.50
CA LYS A 252 15.53 -3.39 13.67
C LYS A 252 14.97 -2.15 14.36
N PRO A 253 14.69 -1.08 13.61
CA PRO A 253 13.86 0.02 14.10
C PRO A 253 12.42 -0.49 14.30
N ASN A 254 11.64 0.25 15.09
CA ASN A 254 10.20 0.03 15.22
C ASN A 254 9.52 1.39 15.26
N PHE A 255 8.93 1.75 14.12
CA PHE A 255 8.23 3.02 13.94
C PHE A 255 6.87 2.98 14.61
N GLN A 256 6.68 3.88 15.55
CA GLN A 256 5.38 4.12 16.18
C GLN A 256 4.97 5.57 15.97
N ILE A 257 3.69 5.77 15.71
CA ILE A 257 3.07 7.08 15.55
C ILE A 257 1.84 7.17 16.45
N SER A 258 1.68 8.30 17.12
CA SER A 258 0.62 8.47 18.11
C SER A 258 -0.77 8.48 17.49
N ASP A 259 -0.90 8.98 16.26
CA ASP A 259 -2.16 9.06 15.56
C ASP A 259 -1.94 9.14 14.04
N THR A 260 -2.82 8.53 13.27
CA THR A 260 -2.90 8.63 11.80
C THR A 260 -4.09 9.46 11.34
N GLU A 261 -4.99 9.87 12.26
CA GLU A 261 -6.14 10.74 12.02
C GLU A 261 -5.99 12.02 12.86
N LEU A 262 -5.14 12.95 12.38
CA LEU A 262 -4.84 14.19 13.08
C LEU A 262 -5.99 15.19 12.97
N ASN A 263 -6.76 15.35 14.05
CA ASN A 263 -7.82 16.36 14.13
C ASN A 263 -7.24 17.67 14.67
N ILE A 264 -7.25 18.74 13.87
CA ILE A 264 -6.68 20.05 14.20
C ILE A 264 -7.73 21.12 14.50
N GLY A 265 -8.99 20.67 14.69
CA GLY A 265 -10.09 21.51 15.14
C GLY A 265 -10.75 22.34 14.03
N LYS A 266 -11.41 23.44 14.41
CA LYS A 266 -12.20 24.28 13.52
C LYS A 266 -11.40 25.46 12.97
N LEU A 267 -11.52 25.67 11.65
CA LEU A 267 -10.87 26.79 10.95
C LEU A 267 -11.55 28.12 11.31
N GLY A 268 -12.85 28.24 11.06
CA GLY A 268 -13.59 29.48 11.33
C GLY A 268 -12.90 30.69 10.71
N LYS A 269 -12.55 31.70 11.54
CA LYS A 269 -11.82 32.93 11.14
C LYS A 269 -10.29 32.80 11.19
N LYS A 270 -9.74 31.63 11.51
CA LYS A 270 -8.29 31.44 11.60
C LYS A 270 -7.67 31.34 10.22
N THR A 271 -6.49 31.90 10.05
CA THR A 271 -5.71 31.77 8.80
C THR A 271 -4.88 30.51 8.76
N LYS A 272 -4.56 29.93 9.95
CA LYS A 272 -3.76 28.71 10.07
C LYS A 272 -4.29 27.83 11.20
N LEU A 273 -4.30 26.54 10.96
CA LEU A 273 -4.49 25.52 11.97
C LEU A 273 -3.18 24.78 12.23
N LYS A 274 -2.94 24.37 13.49
CA LYS A 274 -1.73 23.66 13.88
C LYS A 274 -2.11 22.42 14.65
N GLY A 275 -1.42 21.34 14.35
CA GLY A 275 -1.49 20.10 15.10
C GLY A 275 -0.11 19.45 15.17
N ASN A 276 0.00 18.41 15.94
CA ASN A 276 1.23 17.66 16.03
C ASN A 276 0.94 16.18 16.23
N VAL A 277 1.87 15.36 15.76
CA VAL A 277 1.87 13.92 15.91
C VAL A 277 3.21 13.51 16.47
N LYS A 278 3.21 12.64 17.48
CA LYS A 278 4.42 12.12 18.07
C LYS A 278 4.87 10.86 17.32
N ILE A 279 6.13 10.85 16.90
CA ILE A 279 6.80 9.72 16.28
C ILE A 279 7.84 9.19 17.25
N SER A 280 7.90 7.88 17.45
CA SER A 280 8.88 7.25 18.34
C SER A 280 9.48 6.01 17.73
N ASN A 281 10.73 5.73 18.09
CA ASN A 281 11.43 4.50 17.77
C ASN A 281 11.37 3.55 18.98
N LYS A 282 10.55 2.52 18.93
CA LYS A 282 10.45 1.48 19.97
C LYS A 282 11.30 0.25 19.65
N GLY A 283 12.11 0.32 18.59
CA GLY A 283 13.01 -0.73 18.16
C GLY A 283 14.39 -0.67 18.81
N ARG A 284 15.28 -1.52 18.32
CA ARG A 284 16.68 -1.61 18.75
C ARG A 284 17.67 -1.03 17.73
N GLY A 285 17.22 -0.76 16.50
CA GLY A 285 17.97 -0.10 15.44
C GLY A 285 17.60 1.38 15.31
N VAL A 286 18.40 2.13 14.55
CA VAL A 286 18.12 3.54 14.25
C VAL A 286 16.95 3.64 13.28
N LEU A 287 15.91 4.37 13.67
CA LEU A 287 14.79 4.68 12.78
C LEU A 287 15.13 5.92 11.95
N LYS A 288 15.01 5.80 10.63
CA LYS A 288 15.15 6.90 9.69
C LYS A 288 13.80 7.23 9.06
N LEU A 289 13.41 8.49 9.13
CA LEU A 289 12.28 9.05 8.39
C LEU A 289 12.81 9.52 7.03
N SER A 290 12.86 8.60 6.08
CA SER A 290 13.58 8.77 4.79
C SER A 290 12.92 9.79 3.87
N LYS A 291 11.59 9.93 3.96
CA LYS A 291 10.82 10.95 3.23
C LYS A 291 9.61 11.37 4.04
N ILE A 292 9.31 12.66 4.02
CA ILE A 292 8.07 13.23 4.55
C ILE A 292 7.51 14.15 3.48
N GLN A 293 6.30 13.85 3.02
CA GLN A 293 5.69 14.51 1.87
C GLN A 293 4.24 14.89 2.17
N ALA A 294 3.92 16.17 2.02
CA ALA A 294 2.54 16.65 2.10
C ALA A 294 1.87 16.55 0.72
N PHE A 295 0.65 16.02 0.66
CA PHE A 295 -0.11 15.89 -0.59
C PHE A 295 -0.94 17.12 -0.95
N ASN A 296 -0.96 18.13 -0.12
CA ASN A 296 -1.72 19.34 -0.35
C ASN A 296 -0.83 20.56 -0.06
N GLN A 297 -0.82 21.54 -0.96
CA GLN A 297 -0.01 22.74 -0.82
C GLN A 297 -0.34 23.56 0.43
N ALA A 298 -1.56 23.39 0.98
CA ALA A 298 -1.94 24.01 2.24
C ALA A 298 -1.26 23.39 3.46
N VAL A 299 -0.65 22.21 3.34
CA VAL A 299 -0.05 21.47 4.44
C VAL A 299 1.46 21.70 4.46
N THR A 300 1.97 22.18 5.59
CA THR A 300 3.40 22.29 5.85
C THR A 300 3.76 21.40 7.04
N VAL A 301 4.85 20.68 6.93
CA VAL A 301 5.34 19.76 7.96
C VAL A 301 6.74 20.16 8.42
N SER A 302 6.99 20.10 9.72
CA SER A 302 8.31 20.34 10.28
C SER A 302 8.64 19.37 11.42
N LEU A 303 9.89 18.90 11.45
CA LEU A 303 10.46 18.07 12.49
C LEU A 303 11.83 18.62 12.91
N LYS A 304 12.22 18.33 14.15
CA LYS A 304 13.56 18.70 14.66
C LYS A 304 14.66 17.77 14.14
N LYS A 305 14.34 16.50 13.88
CA LYS A 305 15.27 15.47 13.37
C LYS A 305 14.51 14.38 12.63
N THR A 306 15.19 13.73 11.70
CA THR A 306 14.65 12.64 10.87
C THR A 306 15.27 11.28 11.22
N GLU A 307 16.26 11.24 12.12
CA GLU A 307 16.84 10.01 12.65
C GLU A 307 16.59 9.91 14.15
N LEU A 308 16.07 8.77 14.59
CA LEU A 308 15.73 8.50 15.97
C LEU A 308 16.51 7.28 16.47
N GLN A 309 17.30 7.45 17.52
CA GLN A 309 17.93 6.35 18.22
C GLN A 309 16.88 5.48 18.94
N PRO A 310 17.20 4.23 19.32
CA PRO A 310 16.32 3.40 20.14
C PRO A 310 15.79 4.15 21.35
N GLY A 311 14.45 4.14 21.52
CA GLY A 311 13.76 4.84 22.61
C GLY A 311 13.50 6.33 22.39
N GLU A 312 14.07 6.95 21.36
CA GLU A 312 13.87 8.38 21.10
C GLU A 312 12.50 8.68 20.48
N GLU A 313 12.07 9.92 20.72
CA GLU A 313 10.82 10.47 20.20
C GLU A 313 11.05 11.84 19.54
N VAL A 314 10.25 12.16 18.53
CA VAL A 314 10.21 13.47 17.88
C VAL A 314 8.76 13.88 17.65
N GLN A 315 8.50 15.17 17.74
CA GLN A 315 7.22 15.75 17.42
C GLN A 315 7.24 16.25 15.97
N MET A 316 6.33 15.74 15.17
CA MET A 316 6.03 16.22 13.84
C MET A 316 4.95 17.29 13.94
N ASN A 317 5.29 18.54 13.61
CA ASN A 317 4.34 19.65 13.58
C ASN A 317 3.73 19.74 12.20
N VAL A 318 2.41 19.86 12.15
CA VAL A 318 1.62 20.01 10.93
C VAL A 318 0.89 21.34 10.99
N VAL A 319 1.03 22.14 9.96
CA VAL A 319 0.35 23.44 9.81
C VAL A 319 -0.48 23.40 8.55
N VAL A 320 -1.75 23.73 8.66
CA VAL A 320 -2.65 23.94 7.51
C VAL A 320 -2.89 25.43 7.34
N ASP A 321 -2.55 25.97 6.16
CA ASP A 321 -2.77 27.36 5.80
C ASP A 321 -4.04 27.50 4.96
N ALA A 322 -5.03 28.22 5.49
CA ALA A 322 -6.34 28.42 4.85
C ALA A 322 -6.24 29.03 3.45
N LYS A 323 -5.21 29.87 3.21
CA LYS A 323 -5.01 30.55 1.92
C LYS A 323 -4.86 29.57 0.75
N PHE A 324 -4.30 28.40 0.98
CA PHE A 324 -4.00 27.41 -0.06
C PHE A 324 -5.00 26.26 -0.15
N LEU A 325 -5.99 26.16 0.76
CA LEU A 325 -6.95 25.06 0.79
C LEU A 325 -7.79 24.93 -0.48
N GLY A 326 -8.08 26.03 -1.16
CA GLY A 326 -8.86 26.04 -2.40
C GLY A 326 -8.06 25.67 -3.66
N LEU A 327 -6.74 25.63 -3.58
CA LEU A 327 -5.87 25.40 -4.73
C LEU A 327 -5.70 23.92 -5.10
N SER A 328 -6.07 23.01 -4.20
CA SER A 328 -5.99 21.56 -4.44
C SER A 328 -7.26 20.88 -3.97
N LYS A 329 -7.79 19.96 -4.79
CA LYS A 329 -8.89 19.07 -4.42
C LYS A 329 -8.45 17.90 -3.55
N ALA A 330 -7.13 17.64 -3.47
CA ALA A 330 -6.58 16.55 -2.66
C ALA A 330 -6.83 16.81 -1.18
N GLN A 331 -7.26 15.78 -0.47
CA GLN A 331 -7.41 15.85 0.99
C GLN A 331 -6.06 16.11 1.65
N PRO A 332 -5.99 16.99 2.66
CA PRO A 332 -4.79 17.23 3.43
C PRO A 332 -4.29 15.95 4.11
N ARG A 333 -3.11 15.49 3.74
CA ARG A 333 -2.47 14.32 4.33
C ARG A 333 -0.96 14.39 4.18
N VAL A 334 -0.27 13.65 5.05
CA VAL A 334 1.20 13.58 5.08
C VAL A 334 1.62 12.13 4.94
N LEU A 335 2.45 11.86 3.92
CA LEU A 335 3.12 10.57 3.74
C LEU A 335 4.44 10.59 4.49
N ILE A 336 4.74 9.52 5.20
CA ILE A 336 6.00 9.27 5.89
C ILE A 336 6.55 7.95 5.38
N ILE A 337 7.78 7.97 4.87
CA ILE A 337 8.52 6.78 4.47
C ILE A 337 9.63 6.54 5.49
N THR A 338 9.74 5.31 5.95
CA THR A 338 10.69 4.90 6.99
C THR A 338 11.54 3.72 6.55
N ASN A 339 12.62 3.46 7.29
CA ASN A 339 13.41 2.24 7.14
C ASN A 339 12.93 1.08 8.03
N ASP A 340 11.75 1.18 8.64
CA ASP A 340 11.17 0.08 9.41
C ASP A 340 10.57 -0.96 8.44
N PRO A 341 11.09 -2.20 8.40
CA PRO A 341 10.59 -3.23 7.50
C PRO A 341 9.13 -3.62 7.74
N GLN A 342 8.66 -3.46 8.97
CA GLN A 342 7.27 -3.78 9.33
C GLN A 342 6.31 -2.64 9.01
N ARG A 343 6.80 -1.40 8.95
CA ARG A 343 6.00 -0.21 8.68
C ARG A 343 6.77 0.80 7.83
N PRO A 344 7.13 0.46 6.58
CA PRO A 344 7.91 1.33 5.70
C PRO A 344 7.17 2.59 5.27
N LYS A 345 5.84 2.59 5.40
CA LYS A 345 4.97 3.69 5.04
C LYS A 345 3.92 3.97 6.12
N ALA A 346 3.69 5.25 6.38
CA ALA A 346 2.52 5.71 7.12
C ALA A 346 1.91 6.94 6.43
N VAL A 347 0.60 7.07 6.53
CA VAL A 347 -0.13 8.26 6.06
C VAL A 347 -0.86 8.85 7.25
N VAL A 348 -0.68 10.15 7.46
CA VAL A 348 -1.42 10.92 8.46
C VAL A 348 -2.46 11.76 7.71
N ASN A 349 -3.73 11.47 7.93
CA ASN A 349 -4.83 12.29 7.44
C ASN A 349 -4.98 13.51 8.35
N VAL A 350 -5.13 14.68 7.75
CA VAL A 350 -5.27 15.93 8.50
C VAL A 350 -6.71 16.41 8.39
N ASN A 351 -7.44 16.24 9.47
CA ASN A 351 -8.87 16.53 9.54
C ASN A 351 -9.12 17.86 10.25
N PHE A 352 -10.03 18.66 9.72
CA PHE A 352 -10.49 19.91 10.34
C PHE A 352 -11.90 20.25 9.88
N GLU A 353 -12.62 21.02 10.70
CA GLU A 353 -13.90 21.61 10.35
C GLU A 353 -13.67 22.97 9.67
N LYS A 354 -14.46 23.26 8.65
CA LYS A 354 -14.41 24.57 7.93
C LYS A 354 -15.03 25.70 8.74
#